data_ba7a31877f60ec00e9858ba98a795ce4
#
_entry.id   ba7a31877f60ec00e9858ba98a795ce4
#
_cell.length_a   1.000
_cell.length_b   1.000
_cell.length_c   1.000
_cell.angle_alpha   90.00
_cell.angle_beta   90.00
_cell.angle_gamma   90.00
#
_symmetry.space_group_name_H-M   'P 1'
#
loop_
_entity.id
_entity.type
_entity.pdbx_description
1 polymer ?
#
loop_
_entity_poly.entity_id
_entity_poly.type
_entity_poly.pdbx_seq_one_letter_code
_entity_poly.pdbx_strand_id
1 'polypeptide(L)'
;MSPNYTVPYDEIGAEKLEQLMHAFYKRVAVHPVLIPIFPEDLTETIRKQIQFQTQYLGGPNLFTEEHGHPMMRARHMNFAITPDAAQAWLECMHEAMDEVELAPKFREIYYKRLVLTAHHMINRPNIDEGEN
;
A
#
# COMPACT_ATOMS: atom_id res chain seq x y z
N MET A 1 -20.38 22.30 -6.91
CA MET A 1 -19.04 21.70 -6.91
C MET A 1 -17.98 22.79 -7.03
N SER A 2 -16.97 22.71 -6.22
CA SER A 2 -15.88 23.69 -6.29
C SER A 2 -15.04 23.47 -7.55
N PRO A 3 -14.81 24.50 -8.36
CA PRO A 3 -13.97 24.36 -9.55
C PRO A 3 -12.50 24.10 -9.22
N ASN A 4 -12.11 24.31 -7.94
CA ASN A 4 -10.75 24.09 -7.49
C ASN A 4 -10.53 22.70 -6.85
N TYR A 5 -11.59 21.91 -6.77
CA TYR A 5 -11.48 20.59 -6.17
C TYR A 5 -10.76 19.64 -7.13
N THR A 6 -9.71 18.99 -6.62
CA THR A 6 -8.94 18.00 -7.36
C THR A 6 -8.86 16.74 -6.51
N VAL A 7 -9.25 15.58 -7.09
CA VAL A 7 -9.11 14.34 -6.35
C VAL A 7 -7.63 13.96 -6.23
N PRO A 8 -7.23 13.28 -5.16
CA PRO A 8 -5.82 12.92 -4.94
C PRO A 8 -5.18 12.19 -6.12
N TYR A 9 -5.93 11.32 -6.79
CA TYR A 9 -5.40 10.61 -7.96
C TYR A 9 -4.94 11.58 -9.06
N ASP A 10 -5.71 12.63 -9.30
CA ASP A 10 -5.35 13.62 -10.32
C ASP A 10 -4.10 14.40 -9.94
N GLU A 11 -3.87 14.59 -8.63
CA GLU A 11 -2.67 15.29 -8.15
C GLU A 11 -1.41 14.46 -8.36
N ILE A 12 -1.46 13.16 -8.07
CA ILE A 12 -0.29 12.30 -8.25
C ILE A 12 -0.09 11.90 -9.71
N GLY A 13 -1.18 11.55 -10.38
CA GLY A 13 -1.14 11.08 -11.77
C GLY A 13 -0.78 9.61 -11.89
N ALA A 14 -1.23 8.99 -12.97
CA ALA A 14 -1.03 7.56 -13.20
C ALA A 14 0.44 7.16 -13.25
N GLU A 15 1.26 7.95 -13.92
CA GLU A 15 2.68 7.62 -14.10
C GLU A 15 3.44 7.64 -12.77
N LYS A 16 3.25 8.67 -11.96
CA LYS A 16 3.92 8.78 -10.67
C LYS A 16 3.45 7.69 -9.73
N LEU A 17 2.16 7.37 -9.74
CA LEU A 17 1.62 6.30 -8.91
C LEU A 17 2.25 4.95 -9.29
N GLU A 18 2.38 4.67 -10.58
CA GLU A 18 3.02 3.45 -11.04
C GLU A 18 4.48 3.40 -10.60
N GLN A 19 5.21 4.50 -10.74
CA GLN A 19 6.59 4.59 -10.26
C GLN A 19 6.68 4.32 -8.76
N LEU A 20 5.76 4.88 -7.99
CA LEU A 20 5.72 4.68 -6.54
C LEU A 20 5.51 3.20 -6.20
N MET A 21 4.58 2.54 -6.88
CA MET A 21 4.31 1.13 -6.60
C MET A 21 5.51 0.25 -6.94
N HIS A 22 6.21 0.51 -8.04
CA HIS A 22 7.41 -0.24 -8.38
C HIS A 22 8.53 0.02 -7.37
N ALA A 23 8.73 1.26 -6.93
CA ALA A 23 9.73 1.59 -5.92
C ALA A 23 9.41 0.91 -4.58
N PHE A 24 8.13 0.84 -4.23
CA PHE A 24 7.67 0.20 -3.01
C PHE A 24 7.95 -1.31 -3.04
N TYR A 25 7.51 -2.00 -4.09
CA TYR A 25 7.68 -3.45 -4.16
C TYR A 25 9.11 -3.89 -4.37
N LYS A 26 9.95 -3.05 -4.93
CA LYS A 26 11.39 -3.30 -4.98
C LYS A 26 11.96 -3.49 -3.57
N ARG A 27 11.44 -2.74 -2.62
CA ARG A 27 11.85 -2.83 -1.21
C ARG A 27 11.19 -4.00 -0.49
N VAL A 28 9.92 -4.23 -0.76
CA VAL A 28 9.18 -5.38 -0.20
C VAL A 28 9.88 -6.69 -0.55
N ALA A 29 10.35 -6.80 -1.79
CA ALA A 29 10.97 -8.02 -2.30
C ALA A 29 12.23 -8.44 -1.54
N VAL A 30 12.88 -7.50 -0.85
CA VAL A 30 14.12 -7.76 -0.11
C VAL A 30 13.96 -7.55 1.40
N HIS A 31 12.76 -7.22 1.87
CA HIS A 31 12.56 -6.96 3.30
C HIS A 31 12.26 -8.27 4.03
N PRO A 32 13.13 -8.67 4.99
CA PRO A 32 12.99 -9.99 5.63
C PRO A 32 11.65 -10.22 6.35
N VAL A 33 11.04 -9.17 6.86
CA VAL A 33 9.74 -9.31 7.54
C VAL A 33 8.60 -9.52 6.55
N LEU A 34 8.72 -8.98 5.33
CA LEU A 34 7.66 -9.01 4.33
C LEU A 34 7.78 -10.17 3.34
N ILE A 35 8.98 -10.66 3.09
CA ILE A 35 9.20 -11.76 2.15
C ILE A 35 8.25 -12.95 2.39
N PRO A 36 8.05 -13.42 3.63
CA PRO A 36 7.17 -14.57 3.86
C PRO A 36 5.69 -14.32 3.55
N ILE A 37 5.29 -13.06 3.47
CA ILE A 37 3.87 -12.68 3.29
C ILE A 37 3.51 -12.57 1.80
N PHE A 38 4.47 -12.25 0.96
CA PHE A 38 4.23 -11.98 -0.46
C PHE A 38 4.75 -13.13 -1.34
N PRO A 39 4.13 -13.32 -2.52
CA PRO A 39 4.65 -14.32 -3.47
C PRO A 39 6.01 -13.89 -4.01
N GLU A 40 6.79 -14.86 -4.46
CA GLU A 40 8.11 -14.59 -5.03
C GLU A 40 8.00 -13.71 -6.28
N ASP A 41 7.06 -14.03 -7.16
CA ASP A 41 6.78 -13.22 -8.35
C ASP A 41 5.73 -12.17 -8.00
N LEU A 42 6.13 -10.91 -7.96
CA LEU A 42 5.28 -9.80 -7.57
C LEU A 42 4.52 -9.14 -8.74
N THR A 43 4.66 -9.66 -9.96
CA THR A 43 4.05 -9.02 -11.14
C THR A 43 2.54 -8.78 -10.95
N GLU A 44 1.78 -9.80 -10.58
CA GLU A 44 0.34 -9.66 -10.37
C GLU A 44 0.03 -8.83 -9.14
N THR A 45 0.82 -8.97 -8.08
CA THR A 45 0.65 -8.19 -6.86
C THR A 45 0.78 -6.70 -7.17
N ILE A 46 1.80 -6.32 -7.94
CA ILE A 46 2.01 -4.92 -8.34
C ILE A 46 0.84 -4.42 -9.18
N ARG A 47 0.38 -5.22 -10.15
CA ARG A 47 -0.73 -4.85 -11.01
C ARG A 47 -2.00 -4.57 -10.19
N LYS A 48 -2.34 -5.48 -9.29
CA LYS A 48 -3.51 -5.33 -8.43
C LYS A 48 -3.38 -4.13 -7.51
N GLN A 49 -2.19 -3.87 -7.00
CA GLN A 49 -1.97 -2.74 -6.10
C GLN A 49 -2.07 -1.41 -6.84
N ILE A 50 -1.58 -1.33 -8.06
CA ILE A 50 -1.76 -0.13 -8.88
C ILE A 50 -3.24 0.13 -9.10
N GLN A 51 -4.01 -0.90 -9.42
CA GLN A 51 -5.46 -0.78 -9.57
C GLN A 51 -6.13 -0.31 -8.28
N PHE A 52 -5.75 -0.91 -7.16
CA PHE A 52 -6.36 -0.56 -5.87
C PHE A 52 -6.00 0.86 -5.46
N GLN A 53 -4.74 1.24 -5.54
CA GLN A 53 -4.31 2.58 -5.14
C GLN A 53 -4.92 3.67 -6.04
N THR A 54 -5.08 3.37 -7.34
CA THR A 54 -5.79 4.28 -8.25
C THR A 54 -7.19 4.57 -7.73
N GLN A 55 -7.93 3.53 -7.40
CA GLN A 55 -9.28 3.62 -6.86
C GLN A 55 -9.30 4.28 -5.48
N TYR A 56 -8.36 3.90 -4.62
CA TYR A 56 -8.24 4.42 -3.25
C TYR A 56 -8.04 5.94 -3.24
N LEU A 57 -7.33 6.46 -4.24
CA LEU A 57 -7.05 7.89 -4.36
C LEU A 57 -8.11 8.66 -5.12
N GLY A 58 -9.22 8.00 -5.47
CA GLY A 58 -10.36 8.66 -6.12
C GLY A 58 -10.35 8.61 -7.64
N GLY A 59 -9.47 7.82 -8.23
CA GLY A 59 -9.47 7.57 -9.66
C GLY A 59 -10.48 6.51 -10.08
N PRO A 60 -10.39 6.01 -11.33
CA PRO A 60 -11.30 4.97 -11.80
C PRO A 60 -11.30 3.73 -10.91
N ASN A 61 -12.44 3.05 -10.83
CA ASN A 61 -12.61 1.87 -9.98
C ASN A 61 -12.02 0.60 -10.60
N LEU A 62 -10.76 0.66 -10.98
CA LEU A 62 -10.07 -0.42 -11.70
C LEU A 62 -10.06 -1.74 -10.94
N PHE A 63 -9.81 -1.67 -9.63
CA PHE A 63 -9.77 -2.87 -8.82
C PHE A 63 -11.14 -3.54 -8.72
N THR A 64 -12.18 -2.75 -8.38
CA THR A 64 -13.53 -3.26 -8.22
C THR A 64 -14.08 -3.82 -9.53
N GLU A 65 -13.79 -3.18 -10.65
CA GLU A 65 -14.24 -3.65 -11.96
C GLU A 65 -13.68 -5.01 -12.34
N GLU A 66 -12.45 -5.28 -11.98
CA GLU A 66 -11.82 -6.56 -12.32
C GLU A 66 -11.97 -7.62 -11.23
N HIS A 67 -11.90 -7.23 -9.96
CA HIS A 67 -11.80 -8.16 -8.83
C HIS A 67 -13.01 -8.14 -7.88
N GLY A 68 -13.95 -7.24 -8.09
CA GLY A 68 -15.08 -7.07 -7.19
C GLY A 68 -14.73 -6.17 -6.01
N HIS A 69 -15.60 -6.15 -5.00
CA HIS A 69 -15.43 -5.30 -3.83
C HIS A 69 -14.08 -5.57 -3.15
N PRO A 70 -13.32 -4.52 -2.77
CA PRO A 70 -11.99 -4.71 -2.19
C PRO A 70 -11.95 -5.60 -0.95
N MET A 71 -12.86 -5.39 0.03
CA MET A 71 -12.90 -6.19 1.25
C MET A 71 -11.51 -6.41 1.83
N MET A 72 -10.77 -5.32 2.03
CA MET A 72 -9.33 -5.35 2.31
C MET A 72 -8.96 -6.22 3.50
N ARG A 73 -9.65 -6.03 4.64
CA ARG A 73 -9.32 -6.81 5.82
C ARG A 73 -9.59 -8.30 5.61
N ALA A 74 -10.73 -8.63 4.99
CA ALA A 74 -11.06 -10.03 4.73
C ALA A 74 -10.04 -10.70 3.81
N ARG A 75 -9.58 -9.99 2.77
CA ARG A 75 -8.58 -10.53 1.84
C ARG A 75 -7.23 -10.76 2.51
N HIS A 76 -6.92 -10.04 3.60
CA HIS A 76 -5.66 -10.18 4.32
C HIS A 76 -5.73 -11.20 5.46
N MET A 77 -6.90 -11.73 5.80
CA MET A 77 -7.03 -12.66 6.93
C MET A 77 -6.25 -13.96 6.76
N ASN A 78 -5.95 -14.35 5.53
CA ASN A 78 -5.15 -15.54 5.26
C ASN A 78 -3.66 -15.33 5.48
N PHE A 79 -3.24 -14.11 5.75
CA PHE A 79 -1.84 -13.75 5.96
C PHE A 79 -1.64 -13.30 7.40
N ALA A 80 -0.47 -13.60 7.96
CA ALA A 80 -0.14 -13.14 9.31
C ALA A 80 0.35 -11.70 9.25
N ILE A 81 -0.57 -10.76 9.47
CA ILE A 81 -0.23 -9.33 9.48
C ILE A 81 -0.04 -8.89 10.92
N THR A 82 1.22 -8.85 11.34
CA THR A 82 1.60 -8.44 12.69
C THR A 82 1.88 -6.92 12.72
N PRO A 83 1.97 -6.31 13.93
CA PRO A 83 2.44 -4.93 14.02
C PRO A 83 3.79 -4.72 13.34
N ASP A 84 4.72 -5.67 13.46
CA ASP A 84 6.02 -5.57 12.79
C ASP A 84 5.87 -5.58 11.27
N ALA A 85 4.98 -6.42 10.73
CA ALA A 85 4.73 -6.45 9.29
C ALA A 85 4.13 -5.14 8.81
N ALA A 86 3.18 -4.57 9.57
CA ALA A 86 2.60 -3.27 9.22
C ALA A 86 3.66 -2.16 9.24
N GLN A 87 4.53 -2.18 10.25
CA GLN A 87 5.63 -1.20 10.35
C GLN A 87 6.60 -1.34 9.17
N ALA A 88 6.98 -2.57 8.83
CA ALA A 88 7.87 -2.83 7.70
C ALA A 88 7.27 -2.33 6.40
N TRP A 89 5.97 -2.57 6.19
CA TRP A 89 5.24 -2.10 5.01
C TRP A 89 5.29 -0.57 4.92
N LEU A 90 5.04 0.11 6.04
CA LEU A 90 5.05 1.56 6.09
C LEU A 90 6.45 2.13 5.85
N GLU A 91 7.49 1.48 6.37
CA GLU A 91 8.87 1.89 6.11
C GLU A 91 9.21 1.80 4.62
N CYS A 92 8.83 0.70 3.98
CA CYS A 92 9.04 0.53 2.54
C CYS A 92 8.31 1.62 1.75
N MET A 93 7.10 1.95 2.16
CA MET A 93 6.32 2.99 1.49
C MET A 93 6.94 4.38 1.69
N HIS A 94 7.39 4.67 2.90
CA HIS A 94 8.04 5.94 3.21
C HIS A 94 9.29 6.15 2.34
N GLU A 95 10.12 5.13 2.24
CA GLU A 95 11.32 5.18 1.42
C GLU A 95 11.01 5.27 -0.07
N ALA A 96 9.95 4.58 -0.52
CA ALA A 96 9.52 4.65 -1.91
C ALA A 96 9.05 6.06 -2.27
N MET A 97 8.32 6.71 -1.35
CA MET A 97 7.87 8.08 -1.54
C MET A 97 9.05 9.05 -1.64
N ASP A 98 10.14 8.80 -0.88
CA ASP A 98 11.37 9.57 -1.02
C ASP A 98 11.99 9.36 -2.39
N GLU A 99 12.08 8.13 -2.84
CA GLU A 99 12.72 7.79 -4.11
C GLU A 99 12.03 8.48 -5.30
N VAL A 100 10.70 8.50 -5.32
CA VAL A 100 9.96 9.11 -6.43
C VAL A 100 9.70 10.59 -6.22
N GLU A 101 10.23 11.16 -5.15
CA GLU A 101 10.13 12.59 -4.84
C GLU A 101 8.67 13.07 -4.83
N LEU A 102 7.83 12.37 -4.10
CA LEU A 102 6.42 12.70 -3.98
C LEU A 102 6.25 14.08 -3.34
N ALA A 103 5.33 14.89 -3.89
CA ALA A 103 5.10 16.25 -3.39
C ALA A 103 4.79 16.23 -1.89
N PRO A 104 5.49 17.04 -1.05
CA PRO A 104 5.41 16.92 0.40
C PRO A 104 4.01 16.99 1.00
N LYS A 105 3.19 17.90 0.52
CA LYS A 105 1.84 18.07 1.06
C LYS A 105 0.95 16.88 0.74
N PHE A 106 0.99 16.42 -0.49
CA PHE A 106 0.27 15.23 -0.93
C PHE A 106 0.75 14.00 -0.16
N ARG A 107 2.07 13.86 -0.04
CA ARG A 107 2.72 12.75 0.66
C ARG A 107 2.25 12.64 2.10
N GLU A 108 2.20 13.78 2.81
CA GLU A 108 1.78 13.79 4.20
C GLU A 108 0.36 13.24 4.37
N ILE A 109 -0.56 13.72 3.56
CA ILE A 109 -1.97 13.31 3.63
C ILE A 109 -2.12 11.83 3.26
N TYR A 110 -1.49 11.41 2.19
CA TYR A 110 -1.56 10.04 1.70
C TYR A 110 -0.94 9.07 2.70
N TYR A 111 0.25 9.40 3.23
CA TYR A 111 0.93 8.53 4.19
C TYR A 111 0.10 8.36 5.47
N LYS A 112 -0.50 9.42 5.99
CA LYS A 112 -1.36 9.34 7.17
C LYS A 112 -2.52 8.37 6.95
N ARG A 113 -3.14 8.41 5.79
CA ARG A 113 -4.22 7.49 5.45
C ARG A 113 -3.73 6.05 5.36
N LEU A 114 -2.55 5.85 4.80
CA LEU A 114 -1.95 4.52 4.70
C LEU A 114 -1.58 3.95 6.07
N VAL A 115 -1.16 4.80 7.02
CA VAL A 115 -0.89 4.37 8.39
C VAL A 115 -2.16 3.78 9.02
N LEU A 116 -3.28 4.47 8.88
CA LEU A 116 -4.56 3.99 9.40
C LEU A 116 -4.96 2.67 8.75
N THR A 117 -4.81 2.57 7.44
CA THR A 117 -5.15 1.36 6.70
C THR A 117 -4.26 0.19 7.11
N ALA A 118 -2.96 0.41 7.22
CA ALA A 118 -2.02 -0.64 7.61
C ALA A 118 -2.34 -1.19 9.00
N HIS A 119 -2.63 -0.31 9.95
CA HIS A 119 -3.00 -0.74 11.29
C HIS A 119 -4.32 -1.51 11.30
N HIS A 120 -5.26 -1.12 10.44
CA HIS A 120 -6.53 -1.82 10.31
C HIS A 120 -6.35 -3.26 9.79
N MET A 121 -5.29 -3.52 9.03
CA MET A 121 -5.01 -4.83 8.48
C MET A 121 -4.36 -5.79 9.50
N ILE A 122 -3.84 -5.29 10.62
CA ILE A 122 -3.21 -6.12 11.63
C ILE A 122 -4.22 -7.15 12.13
N ASN A 123 -3.85 -8.42 12.09
CA ASN A 123 -4.74 -9.51 12.48
C ASN A 123 -4.06 -10.53 13.39
N ARG A 124 -2.81 -10.30 13.78
CA ARG A 124 -2.06 -11.16 14.68
C ARG A 124 -1.11 -10.34 15.55
N PRO A 125 -0.83 -10.77 16.77
CA PRO A 125 0.18 -10.10 17.58
C PRO A 125 1.57 -10.43 17.05
N ASN A 126 2.57 -9.62 17.44
CA ASN A 126 3.96 -9.96 17.18
C ASN A 126 4.31 -11.27 17.86
N ILE A 127 5.25 -12.01 17.26
CA ILE A 127 5.80 -13.18 17.91
C ILE A 127 6.67 -12.69 19.05
N ASP A 128 6.38 -13.15 20.27
CA ASP A 128 7.18 -12.84 21.44
C ASP A 128 8.20 -13.95 21.65
N GLU A 129 9.46 -13.66 21.34
CA GLU A 129 10.55 -14.62 21.43
C GLU A 129 10.78 -15.13 22.85
N GLY A 130 10.36 -14.36 23.85
CA GLY A 130 10.51 -14.75 25.25
C GLY A 130 9.50 -15.75 25.71
N GLU A 131 8.45 -16.01 24.95
CA GLU A 131 7.37 -16.91 25.34
C GLU A 131 7.58 -18.36 24.92
N ASN A 132 8.58 -18.64 24.18
CA ASN A 132 8.80 -20.01 23.69
C ASN A 132 9.68 -20.84 24.59
#